data_b5725ca7c28ffc39ee9ea6d3790ddadd
#
_entry.id   b5725ca7c28ffc39ee9ea6d3790ddadd
#
_cell.length_a   1.000
_cell.length_b   1.000
_cell.length_c   1.000
_cell.angle_alpha   90.00
_cell.angle_beta   90.00
_cell.angle_gamma   90.00
#
_symmetry.space_group_name_H-M   'P 1'
#
loop_
_entity.id
_entity.type
_entity.pdbx_description
1 polymer ?
#
loop_
_entity_poly.entity_id
_entity_poly.type
_entity_poly.pdbx_seq_one_letter_code
_entity_poly.pdbx_strand_id
1 'polypeptide(L)' 'MTHAIIRGNNGRRYEVDFGDSPVRVEVYASETTIEIFVEADFETLPEERRRFAIINVPRDQFSQATGEAARRAARNKQ' A
#
# COMPACT_ATOMS: atom_id res chain seq x y z
N MET A 1 -0.19 -6.55 11.96
CA MET A 1 -1.29 -5.58 11.88
C MET A 1 -1.10 -4.70 10.66
N THR A 2 -2.13 -4.58 9.85
CA THR A 2 -2.06 -3.79 8.60
C THR A 2 -2.82 -2.49 8.77
N HIS A 3 -2.21 -1.38 8.38
CA HIS A 3 -2.89 -0.08 8.42
C HIS A 3 -2.27 0.86 7.40
N ALA A 4 -3.02 1.89 7.03
CA ALA A 4 -2.56 2.95 6.16
C ALA A 4 -2.76 4.29 6.84
N ILE A 5 -1.78 5.17 6.76
CA ILE A 5 -1.82 6.52 7.34
C ILE A 5 -1.51 7.52 6.23
N ILE A 6 -2.36 8.54 6.10
CA ILE A 6 -2.19 9.60 5.11
C ILE A 6 -2.30 10.94 5.83
N ARG A 7 -1.37 11.84 5.58
CA ARG A 7 -1.43 13.22 6.07
C ARG A 7 -1.40 14.17 4.89
N GLY A 8 -2.40 15.02 4.80
CA GLY A 8 -2.44 16.07 3.79
C GLY A 8 -1.67 17.31 4.23
N ASN A 9 -1.49 18.25 3.30
CA ASN A 9 -0.78 19.50 3.59
C ASN A 9 -1.55 20.44 4.52
N ASN A 10 -2.84 20.17 4.75
CA ASN A 10 -3.65 20.88 5.74
C ASN A 10 -3.47 20.35 7.17
N GLY A 11 -2.57 19.39 7.38
CA GLY A 11 -2.30 18.79 8.67
C GLY A 11 -3.27 17.69 9.07
N ARG A 12 -4.32 17.45 8.30
CA ARG A 12 -5.26 16.37 8.61
C ARG A 12 -4.64 15.01 8.35
N ARG A 13 -4.91 14.10 9.27
CA ARG A 13 -4.43 12.73 9.20
C ARG A 13 -5.62 11.79 9.05
N TYR A 14 -5.51 10.90 8.08
CA TYR A 14 -6.51 9.85 7.88
C TYR A 14 -5.84 8.50 8.12
N GLU A 15 -6.55 7.60 8.77
CA GLU A 15 -6.03 6.27 9.05
C GLU A 15 -7.10 5.23 8.75
N VAL A 16 -6.70 4.19 8.04
CA VAL A 16 -7.51 2.99 7.85
C VAL A 16 -6.80 1.85 8.55
N ASP A 17 -7.43 1.32 9.60
CA ASP A 17 -6.88 0.19 10.34
C ASP A 17 -7.59 -1.08 9.87
N PHE A 18 -6.82 -1.99 9.27
CA PHE A 18 -7.33 -3.27 8.81
C PHE A 18 -7.29 -4.32 9.93
N GLY A 19 -6.69 -4.00 11.07
CA GLY A 19 -6.57 -4.91 12.21
C GLY A 19 -5.81 -6.17 11.83
N ASP A 20 -6.31 -7.30 12.33
CA ASP A 20 -5.75 -8.61 12.01
C ASP A 20 -6.53 -9.32 10.89
N SER A 21 -7.45 -8.63 10.23
CA SER A 21 -8.19 -9.19 9.11
C SER A 21 -7.27 -9.54 7.95
N PRO A 22 -7.53 -10.63 7.24
CA PRO A 22 -6.78 -10.94 6.03
C PRO A 22 -6.90 -9.80 5.02
N VAL A 23 -5.80 -9.47 4.36
CA VAL A 23 -5.79 -8.44 3.31
C VAL A 23 -5.37 -9.05 1.99
N ARG A 24 -5.91 -8.47 0.91
CA ARG A 24 -5.49 -8.79 -0.45
C ARG A 24 -4.68 -7.62 -0.97
N VAL A 25 -3.48 -7.92 -1.46
CA VAL A 25 -2.57 -6.92 -2.01
C VAL A 25 -2.42 -7.17 -3.51
N GLU A 26 -2.66 -6.14 -4.31
CA GLU A 26 -2.47 -6.21 -5.75
C GLU A 26 -1.65 -5.01 -6.20
N VAL A 27 -0.81 -5.23 -7.19
CA VAL A 27 0.01 -4.17 -7.77
C VAL A 27 -0.23 -4.17 -9.28
N TYR A 28 -0.63 -3.02 -9.79
CA TYR A 28 -0.89 -2.82 -11.22
C TYR A 28 0.12 -1.82 -11.77
N ALA A 29 0.65 -2.11 -12.94
CA ALA A 29 1.65 -1.25 -13.57
C ALA A 29 1.18 -0.80 -14.94
N SER A 30 1.30 0.50 -15.21
CA SER A 30 1.23 1.05 -16.55
C SER A 30 2.63 1.47 -17.01
N GLU A 31 2.73 2.15 -18.14
CA GLU A 31 4.02 2.64 -18.61
C GLU A 31 4.66 3.67 -17.68
N THR A 32 3.84 4.45 -16.97
CA THR A 32 4.31 5.59 -16.19
C THR A 32 3.99 5.53 -14.72
N THR A 33 3.04 4.67 -14.29
CA THR A 33 2.57 4.63 -12.90
C THR A 33 2.50 3.21 -12.37
N ILE A 34 2.59 3.13 -11.05
CA ILE A 34 2.30 1.92 -10.28
C ILE A 34 1.13 2.23 -9.35
N GLU A 35 0.12 1.35 -9.36
CA GLU A 35 -0.99 1.40 -8.42
C GLU A 35 -0.82 0.26 -7.42
N ILE A 36 -0.82 0.62 -6.13
CA ILE A 36 -0.77 -0.36 -5.04
C ILE A 36 -2.14 -0.39 -4.39
N PHE A 37 -2.75 -1.56 -4.36
CA PHE A 37 -4.11 -1.76 -3.85
C PHE A 37 -4.06 -2.74 -2.69
N VAL A 38 -4.66 -2.35 -1.56
CA VAL A 38 -4.80 -3.21 -0.38
C VAL A 38 -6.25 -3.20 0.04
N GLU A 39 -6.87 -4.37 0.17
CA GLU A 39 -8.28 -4.49 0.51
C GLU A 39 -8.48 -5.55 1.60
N ALA A 40 -9.33 -5.22 2.58
CA ALA A 40 -9.79 -6.16 3.59
C ALA A 40 -11.28 -6.44 3.37
N ASP A 41 -11.83 -7.34 4.18
CA ASP A 41 -13.27 -7.66 4.23
C ASP A 41 -13.83 -8.28 2.94
N PHE A 42 -12.96 -8.77 2.05
CA PHE A 42 -13.38 -9.30 0.76
C PHE A 42 -14.17 -10.62 0.89
N GLU A 43 -14.06 -11.29 2.03
CA GLU A 43 -14.82 -12.53 2.29
C GLU A 43 -16.13 -12.30 3.03
N THR A 44 -16.29 -11.13 3.66
CA THR A 44 -17.38 -10.90 4.60
C THR A 44 -18.31 -9.75 4.21
N LEU A 45 -17.84 -8.78 3.44
CA LEU A 45 -18.61 -7.59 3.09
C LEU A 45 -18.71 -7.38 1.59
N PRO A 46 -19.81 -6.77 1.12
CA PRO A 46 -19.92 -6.37 -0.28
C PRO A 46 -18.89 -5.30 -0.62
N GLU A 47 -18.55 -5.19 -1.90
CA GLU A 47 -17.46 -4.36 -2.37
C GLU A 47 -17.52 -2.92 -1.86
N GLU A 48 -18.71 -2.31 -1.84
CA GLU A 48 -18.88 -0.91 -1.43
C GLU A 48 -18.68 -0.66 0.06
N ARG A 49 -18.50 -1.71 0.85
CA ARG A 49 -18.28 -1.61 2.30
C ARG A 49 -16.92 -2.06 2.75
N ARG A 50 -16.10 -2.57 1.84
CA ARG A 50 -14.78 -3.08 2.19
C ARG A 50 -13.81 -1.95 2.47
N ARG A 51 -12.97 -2.13 3.48
CA ARG A 51 -11.88 -1.19 3.74
C ARG A 51 -10.80 -1.40 2.68
N PHE A 52 -10.30 -0.31 2.12
CA PHE A 52 -9.25 -0.41 1.12
C PHE A 52 -8.35 0.81 1.15
N ALA A 53 -7.17 0.66 0.58
CA ALA A 53 -6.25 1.75 0.31
C ALA A 53 -5.70 1.60 -1.09
N ILE A 54 -5.61 2.71 -1.81
CA ILE A 54 -5.03 2.76 -3.15
C ILE A 54 -3.99 3.88 -3.16
N ILE A 55 -2.80 3.56 -3.64
CA ILE A 55 -1.73 4.55 -3.79
C ILE A 55 -1.22 4.45 -5.23
N ASN A 56 -1.20 5.58 -5.91
CA ASN A 56 -0.62 5.69 -7.24
C ASN A 56 0.68 6.48 -7.16
N VAL A 57 1.76 5.92 -7.67
CA VAL A 57 3.08 6.56 -7.65
C VAL A 57 3.74 6.45 -9.02
N PRO A 58 4.70 7.35 -9.33
CA PRO A 58 5.47 7.20 -10.56
C PRO A 58 6.25 5.89 -10.56
N ARG A 59 6.21 5.20 -11.69
CA ARG A 59 6.83 3.88 -11.84
C ARG A 59 8.32 3.90 -11.57
N ASP A 60 9.02 4.91 -12.09
CA ASP A 60 10.48 5.00 -11.94
C ASP A 60 10.88 5.16 -10.47
N GLN A 61 10.17 6.00 -9.73
CA GLN A 61 10.44 6.22 -8.31
C GLN A 61 10.12 4.99 -7.48
N PHE A 62 9.06 4.28 -7.83
CA PHE A 62 8.71 3.03 -7.14
C PHE A 62 9.79 1.96 -7.37
N SER A 63 10.24 1.79 -8.61
CA SER A 63 11.28 0.82 -8.95
C SER A 63 12.59 1.14 -8.22
N GLN A 64 12.96 2.41 -8.16
CA GLN A 64 14.15 2.84 -7.44
C GLN A 64 14.04 2.54 -5.94
N ALA A 65 12.90 2.87 -5.33
CA ALA A 65 12.68 2.67 -3.91
C ALA A 65 12.69 1.18 -3.52
N THR A 66 12.07 0.32 -4.33
CA THR A 66 12.08 -1.13 -4.07
C THR A 66 13.47 -1.72 -4.25
N GLY A 67 14.24 -1.23 -5.23
CA GLY A 67 15.64 -1.65 -5.38
C GLY A 67 16.49 -1.26 -4.18
N GLU A 68 16.32 -0.04 -3.67
CA GLU A 68 17.02 0.41 -2.47
C GLU A 68 16.63 -0.40 -1.23
N ALA A 69 15.34 -0.71 -1.09
CA ALA A 69 14.86 -1.52 0.03
C ALA A 69 15.48 -2.92 0.00
N ALA A 70 15.57 -3.53 -1.18
CA ALA A 70 16.19 -4.84 -1.33
C ALA A 70 17.68 -4.80 -0.95
N ARG A 71 18.40 -3.74 -1.35
CA ARG A 71 19.81 -3.58 -0.98
C ARG A 71 20.00 -3.40 0.53
N ARG A 72 19.14 -2.60 1.16
CA ARG A 72 19.17 -2.41 2.62
C ARG A 72 18.89 -3.71 3.36
N ALA A 73 17.90 -4.47 2.90
CA ALA A 73 17.57 -5.77 3.50
C ALA A 73 18.75 -6.74 3.40
N ALA A 74 19.43 -6.77 2.25
CA ALA A 74 20.60 -7.63 2.07
C ALA A 74 21.74 -7.25 3.02
N ARG A 75 21.97 -5.94 3.25
CA ARG A 75 22.99 -5.49 4.19
C ARG A 75 22.64 -5.82 5.63
N ASN A 76 21.36 -5.76 5.98
CA ASN A 76 20.92 -6.01 7.34
C ASN A 76 20.92 -7.49 7.73
N LYS A 77 21.11 -8.39 6.78
CA LYS A 77 21.18 -9.83 7.03
C LYS A 77 22.56 -10.31 7.47
N GLN A 78 23.52 -9.45 7.53
CA GLN A 78 24.88 -9.83 7.94
C GLN A 78 25.08 -9.72 9.43
#